data_600ecc3f99a13d956cceebf3a420ee7c
#
_entry.id   600ecc3f99a13d956cceebf3a420ee7c
#
_cell.length_a   1.000
_cell.length_b   1.000
_cell.length_c   1.000
_cell.angle_alpha   90.00
_cell.angle_beta   90.00
_cell.angle_gamma   90.00
#
_symmetry.space_group_name_H-M   'P 1'
#
loop_
_entity.id
_entity.type
_entity.pdbx_description
1 polymer ?
#
loop_
_entity_poly.entity_id
_entity_poly.type
_entity_poly.pdbx_seq_one_letter_code
_entity_poly.pdbx_strand_id
1 'polypeptide(L)'
;RGLGDVYKRQVIDHGTLPDGHSYRTLYAHMDTLSVAVGDTVTQGQQLGTVGSTGASTGNHLHLELFVDGALTDTRTMIPYDNTTSPDLHLTTTLDFICPLESYTAISAPFRTDDSDTPPHLGVDFAAAGGTPVQAAQSGVVTQAGWDDDHGYFVTIYHGANAAANDDG
;
A
#
# COMPACT_ATOMS: atom_id res chain seq x y z
N ARG A 1 -2.91 31.86 7.47
CA ARG A 1 -3.64 30.66 7.88
C ARG A 1 -3.94 29.86 6.63
N GLY A 2 -3.14 28.85 6.39
CA GLY A 2 -3.45 27.88 5.36
C GLY A 2 -4.77 27.25 5.69
N LEU A 3 -5.77 27.51 4.87
CA LEU A 3 -6.93 26.65 4.77
C LEU A 3 -6.36 25.29 4.38
N GLY A 4 -6.56 24.32 5.26
CA GLY A 4 -6.16 22.97 4.99
C GLY A 4 -6.57 22.60 3.59
N ASP A 5 -5.64 22.08 2.84
CA ASP A 5 -5.92 21.51 1.54
C ASP A 5 -7.01 20.48 1.77
N VAL A 6 -8.21 20.88 1.38
CA VAL A 6 -9.30 19.96 1.23
C VAL A 6 -8.81 18.98 0.17
N TYR A 7 -8.36 17.81 0.60
CA TYR A 7 -8.09 16.70 -0.28
C TYR A 7 -9.35 16.50 -1.12
N LYS A 8 -9.31 17.01 -2.33
CA LYS A 8 -10.31 16.65 -3.33
C LYS A 8 -10.10 15.16 -3.56
N ARG A 9 -10.85 14.34 -2.84
CA ARG A 9 -11.08 12.98 -3.24
C ARG A 9 -11.72 13.04 -4.63
N GLN A 10 -10.91 13.03 -5.67
CA GLN A 10 -11.40 12.63 -6.97
C GLN A 10 -11.74 11.14 -6.82
N VAL A 11 -13.00 10.85 -6.73
CA VAL A 11 -13.50 9.49 -6.95
C VAL A 11 -13.42 9.28 -8.46
N ILE A 12 -12.24 8.95 -8.93
CA ILE A 12 -12.07 8.43 -10.27
C ILE A 12 -12.48 6.97 -10.16
N ASP A 13 -13.52 6.60 -10.88
CA ASP A 13 -13.88 5.19 -11.04
C ASP A 13 -12.83 4.55 -11.94
N HIS A 14 -11.86 3.87 -11.33
CA HIS A 14 -10.80 3.16 -12.04
C HIS A 14 -11.25 1.78 -12.56
N GLY A 15 -12.54 1.44 -12.42
CA GLY A 15 -13.10 0.18 -12.84
C GLY A 15 -12.71 -1.00 -11.94
N THR A 16 -13.29 -2.12 -12.22
CA THR A 16 -12.95 -3.40 -11.59
C THR A 16 -12.11 -4.26 -12.54
N LEU A 17 -11.30 -5.16 -11.98
CA LEU A 17 -10.60 -6.17 -12.76
C LEU A 17 -11.58 -7.22 -13.33
N PRO A 18 -11.12 -8.13 -14.24
CA PRO A 18 -11.96 -9.19 -14.79
C PRO A 18 -12.55 -10.14 -13.75
N ASP A 19 -11.96 -10.23 -12.55
CA ASP A 19 -12.50 -10.97 -11.39
C ASP A 19 -13.66 -10.25 -10.70
N GLY A 20 -14.01 -9.04 -11.13
CA GLY A 20 -15.09 -8.23 -10.58
C GLY A 20 -14.70 -7.43 -9.34
N HIS A 21 -13.43 -7.43 -8.94
CA HIS A 21 -12.94 -6.75 -7.74
C HIS A 21 -12.08 -5.53 -8.06
N SER A 22 -12.02 -4.61 -7.11
CA SER A 22 -11.09 -3.47 -7.10
C SER A 22 -10.06 -3.65 -5.98
N TYR A 23 -8.83 -3.29 -6.25
CA TYR A 23 -7.72 -3.42 -5.32
C TYR A 23 -7.00 -2.10 -5.14
N ARG A 24 -6.59 -1.81 -3.92
CA ARG A 24 -5.79 -0.63 -3.60
C ARG A 24 -4.77 -0.96 -2.52
N THR A 25 -3.55 -0.42 -2.65
CA THR A 25 -2.51 -0.51 -1.63
C THR A 25 -2.13 0.88 -1.13
N LEU A 26 -1.82 0.98 0.15
CA LEU A 26 -1.31 2.19 0.80
C LEU A 26 0.03 1.88 1.45
N TYR A 27 1.00 2.74 1.21
CA TYR A 27 2.38 2.67 1.71
C TYR A 27 2.63 3.90 2.57
N ALA A 28 2.97 3.73 3.85
CA ALA A 28 3.08 4.84 4.79
C ALA A 28 4.41 4.88 5.57
N HIS A 29 4.60 5.97 6.33
CA HIS A 29 5.79 6.30 7.12
C HIS A 29 7.06 6.42 6.28
N MET A 30 6.91 6.75 5.01
CA MET A 30 8.03 6.91 4.07
C MET A 30 8.88 8.14 4.41
N ASP A 31 10.15 8.12 4.03
CA ASP A 31 11.05 9.26 4.14
C ASP A 31 11.01 10.13 2.88
N THR A 32 10.98 9.50 1.72
CA THR A 32 10.90 10.18 0.42
C THR A 32 9.80 9.60 -0.44
N LEU A 33 9.24 10.43 -1.33
CA LEU A 33 8.31 10.03 -2.37
C LEU A 33 8.94 10.29 -3.73
N SER A 34 8.87 9.30 -4.64
CA SER A 34 9.41 9.37 -6.01
C SER A 34 8.31 9.45 -7.07
N VAL A 35 7.05 9.46 -6.65
CA VAL A 35 5.87 9.46 -7.52
C VAL A 35 4.89 10.54 -7.08
N ALA A 36 4.00 10.91 -7.97
CA ALA A 36 2.95 11.91 -7.76
C ALA A 36 1.57 11.34 -8.16
N VAL A 37 0.52 11.98 -7.67
CA VAL A 37 -0.87 11.64 -8.05
C VAL A 37 -1.04 11.71 -9.56
N GLY A 38 -1.62 10.67 -10.14
CA GLY A 38 -1.83 10.52 -11.57
C GLY A 38 -0.75 9.72 -12.29
N ASP A 39 0.39 9.46 -11.64
CA ASP A 39 1.44 8.63 -12.23
C ASP A 39 0.94 7.19 -12.41
N THR A 40 1.22 6.61 -13.56
CA THR A 40 1.13 5.18 -13.78
C THR A 40 2.43 4.53 -13.30
N VAL A 41 2.32 3.51 -12.47
CA VAL A 41 3.47 2.76 -11.96
C VAL A 41 3.39 1.31 -12.41
N THR A 42 4.55 0.71 -12.66
CA THR A 42 4.66 -0.72 -12.96
C THR A 42 5.01 -1.49 -11.68
N GLN A 43 4.64 -2.76 -11.62
CA GLN A 43 5.03 -3.65 -10.52
C GLN A 43 6.56 -3.60 -10.31
N GLY A 44 7.00 -3.44 -9.07
CA GLY A 44 8.41 -3.33 -8.71
C GLY A 44 9.02 -1.93 -8.88
N GLN A 45 8.29 -0.97 -9.43
CA GLN A 45 8.76 0.41 -9.56
C GLN A 45 8.92 1.04 -8.17
N GLN A 46 10.04 1.73 -7.96
CA GLN A 46 10.28 2.44 -6.70
C GLN A 46 9.31 3.60 -6.51
N LEU A 47 8.65 3.63 -5.35
CA LEU A 47 7.73 4.66 -4.93
C LEU A 47 8.36 5.72 -4.03
N GLY A 48 9.44 5.36 -3.36
CA GLY A 48 10.18 6.16 -2.39
C GLY A 48 11.02 5.29 -1.49
N THR A 49 11.26 5.72 -0.27
CA THR A 49 12.12 5.02 0.70
C THR A 49 11.46 4.88 2.07
N VAL A 50 11.82 3.82 2.78
CA VAL A 50 11.42 3.60 4.18
C VAL A 50 11.91 4.73 5.07
N GLY A 51 11.05 5.18 5.95
CA GLY A 51 11.37 6.17 6.97
C GLY A 51 10.64 5.91 8.29
N SER A 52 10.43 6.96 9.04
CA SER A 52 9.70 6.95 10.33
C SER A 52 8.89 8.22 10.47
N THR A 53 8.26 8.68 9.40
CA THR A 53 7.47 9.91 9.36
C THR A 53 6.04 9.67 9.85
N GLY A 54 5.38 10.73 10.34
CA GLY A 54 4.04 10.64 10.92
C GLY A 54 4.02 9.99 12.31
N ALA A 55 2.96 9.27 12.63
CA ALA A 55 2.79 8.56 13.90
C ALA A 55 3.61 7.25 13.91
N SER A 56 4.92 7.37 14.05
CA SER A 56 5.87 6.26 13.96
C SER A 56 6.93 6.37 15.06
N THR A 57 7.34 5.23 15.62
CA THR A 57 8.37 5.13 16.68
C THR A 57 9.71 4.59 16.18
N GLY A 58 9.84 4.27 14.90
CA GLY A 58 11.07 3.74 14.31
C GLY A 58 10.88 3.41 12.83
N ASN A 59 11.98 3.19 12.13
CA ASN A 59 11.96 2.92 10.70
C ASN A 59 11.19 1.64 10.36
N HIS A 60 10.12 1.77 9.59
CA HIS A 60 9.34 0.66 9.08
C HIS A 60 8.50 1.11 7.87
N LEU A 61 8.04 0.16 7.09
CA LEU A 61 6.98 0.37 6.10
C LEU A 61 5.66 -0.14 6.68
N HIS A 62 4.66 0.72 6.73
CA HIS A 62 3.28 0.33 6.97
C HIS A 62 2.57 0.12 5.62
N LEU A 63 2.01 -1.07 5.41
CA LEU A 63 1.33 -1.45 4.18
C LEU A 63 -0.11 -1.85 4.47
N GLU A 64 -1.06 -1.24 3.77
CA GLU A 64 -2.47 -1.61 3.80
C GLU A 64 -2.92 -2.17 2.44
N LEU A 65 -3.85 -3.12 2.49
CA LEU A 65 -4.54 -3.66 1.33
C LEU A 65 -6.04 -3.43 1.46
N PHE A 66 -6.64 -2.90 0.41
CA PHE A 66 -8.09 -2.73 0.30
C PHE A 66 -8.60 -3.58 -0.87
N VAL A 67 -9.63 -4.35 -0.59
CA VAL A 67 -10.39 -5.09 -1.61
C VAL A 67 -11.81 -4.56 -1.58
N ASP A 68 -12.30 -4.06 -2.71
CA ASP A 68 -13.63 -3.40 -2.84
C ASP A 68 -13.85 -2.28 -1.80
N GLY A 69 -12.79 -1.56 -1.47
CA GLY A 69 -12.79 -0.49 -0.48
C GLY A 69 -12.73 -0.93 0.98
N ALA A 70 -12.73 -2.23 1.27
CA ALA A 70 -12.59 -2.78 2.62
C ALA A 70 -11.13 -3.14 2.93
N LEU A 71 -10.65 -2.70 4.09
CA LEU A 71 -9.34 -3.12 4.62
C LEU A 71 -9.31 -4.63 4.78
N THR A 72 -8.25 -5.24 4.26
CA THR A 72 -8.10 -6.69 4.14
C THR A 72 -6.71 -7.11 4.64
N ASP A 73 -6.62 -8.28 5.24
CA ASP A 73 -5.33 -8.85 5.63
C ASP A 73 -4.42 -8.97 4.40
N THR A 74 -3.28 -8.29 4.45
CA THR A 74 -2.32 -8.24 3.34
C THR A 74 -1.79 -9.62 2.96
N ARG A 75 -1.75 -10.58 3.90
CA ARG A 75 -1.33 -11.97 3.66
C ARG A 75 -2.22 -12.72 2.68
N THR A 76 -3.43 -12.23 2.44
CA THR A 76 -4.35 -12.86 1.49
C THR A 76 -3.86 -12.78 0.05
N MET A 77 -3.02 -11.78 -0.27
CA MET A 77 -2.64 -11.49 -1.65
C MET A 77 -1.16 -11.18 -1.83
N ILE A 78 -0.50 -10.62 -0.82
CA ILE A 78 0.88 -10.15 -0.90
C ILE A 78 1.80 -11.19 -0.25
N PRO A 79 2.73 -11.79 -1.00
CA PRO A 79 3.66 -12.77 -0.45
C PRO A 79 4.73 -12.05 0.37
N TYR A 80 4.71 -12.26 1.66
CA TYR A 80 5.78 -11.93 2.58
C TYR A 80 5.75 -12.91 3.72
N ASP A 81 6.94 -13.28 4.23
CA ASP A 81 7.03 -14.30 5.26
C ASP A 81 6.54 -15.69 4.77
N ASN A 82 7.15 -16.76 5.27
CA ASN A 82 6.84 -18.14 4.91
C ASN A 82 5.55 -18.68 5.55
N THR A 83 4.72 -17.82 6.11
CA THR A 83 3.47 -18.16 6.80
C THR A 83 2.23 -17.80 5.96
N THR A 84 2.29 -17.92 4.65
CA THR A 84 1.09 -17.84 3.83
C THR A 84 0.13 -18.95 4.26
N SER A 85 -0.92 -18.56 4.98
CA SER A 85 -2.01 -19.49 5.26
C SER A 85 -2.67 -19.87 3.93
N PRO A 86 -2.67 -21.14 3.52
CA PRO A 86 -3.26 -21.54 2.26
C PRO A 86 -4.77 -21.29 2.18
N ASP A 87 -5.42 -20.99 3.29
CA ASP A 87 -6.87 -20.81 3.37
C ASP A 87 -7.33 -19.36 3.10
N LEU A 88 -6.42 -18.42 2.87
CA LEU A 88 -6.73 -17.01 2.69
C LEU A 88 -6.50 -16.49 1.26
N HIS A 89 -6.15 -17.35 0.31
CA HIS A 89 -5.99 -16.92 -1.08
C HIS A 89 -7.34 -16.56 -1.70
N LEU A 90 -7.61 -15.28 -1.78
CA LEU A 90 -8.57 -14.79 -2.77
C LEU A 90 -8.03 -15.17 -4.15
N THR A 91 -8.83 -15.86 -4.95
CA THR A 91 -8.50 -16.12 -6.35
C THR A 91 -8.52 -14.81 -7.11
N THR A 92 -7.38 -14.17 -7.20
CA THR A 92 -7.19 -12.98 -8.02
C THR A 92 -6.37 -13.33 -9.25
N THR A 93 -6.60 -12.59 -10.33
CA THR A 93 -5.73 -12.64 -11.51
C THR A 93 -4.47 -11.78 -11.35
N LEU A 94 -4.34 -11.04 -10.24
CA LEU A 94 -3.19 -10.20 -9.93
C LEU A 94 -2.15 -10.94 -9.10
N ASP A 95 -0.93 -10.97 -9.60
CA ASP A 95 0.24 -11.44 -8.86
C ASP A 95 0.89 -10.25 -8.13
N PHE A 96 0.61 -10.11 -6.84
CA PHE A 96 1.28 -9.11 -6.01
C PHE A 96 2.68 -9.58 -5.61
N ILE A 97 3.60 -8.63 -5.47
CA ILE A 97 4.94 -8.86 -4.89
C ILE A 97 5.07 -8.16 -3.53
N CYS A 98 6.01 -8.63 -2.71
CA CYS A 98 6.39 -7.90 -1.50
C CYS A 98 6.95 -6.53 -1.88
N PRO A 99 6.52 -5.42 -1.24
CA PRO A 99 6.97 -4.08 -1.59
C PRO A 99 8.40 -3.77 -1.15
N LEU A 100 9.04 -4.65 -0.40
CA LEU A 100 10.43 -4.55 0.03
C LEU A 100 11.21 -5.77 -0.41
N GLU A 101 12.39 -5.58 -1.00
CA GLU A 101 13.30 -6.68 -1.32
C GLU A 101 13.93 -7.29 -0.06
N SER A 102 14.07 -6.48 0.99
CA SER A 102 14.59 -6.93 2.29
C SER A 102 13.97 -6.18 3.45
N TYR A 103 13.70 -6.89 4.51
CA TYR A 103 13.24 -6.38 5.79
C TYR A 103 13.73 -7.33 6.90
N THR A 104 13.79 -6.83 8.13
CA THR A 104 14.34 -7.63 9.25
C THR A 104 13.28 -8.47 9.96
N ALA A 105 12.06 -7.98 10.02
CA ALA A 105 10.93 -8.67 10.68
C ALA A 105 9.60 -8.04 10.29
N ILE A 106 8.51 -8.78 10.50
CA ILE A 106 7.17 -8.21 10.63
C ILE A 106 7.03 -7.74 12.07
N SER A 107 7.07 -6.43 12.28
CA SER A 107 7.01 -5.84 13.63
C SER A 107 5.59 -5.71 14.15
N ALA A 108 4.60 -5.57 13.27
CA ALA A 108 3.18 -5.61 13.61
C ALA A 108 2.37 -6.23 12.47
N PRO A 109 1.68 -7.36 12.72
CA PRO A 109 0.81 -7.97 11.72
C PRO A 109 -0.54 -7.26 11.64
N PHE A 110 -1.28 -7.49 10.55
CA PHE A 110 -2.68 -7.10 10.45
C PHE A 110 -3.50 -7.75 11.57
N ARG A 111 -4.34 -6.96 12.24
CA ARG A 111 -5.26 -7.42 13.27
C ARG A 111 -6.57 -6.67 13.15
N THR A 112 -7.67 -7.39 13.18
CA THR A 112 -8.97 -6.84 13.52
C THR A 112 -9.05 -6.67 15.04
N ASP A 113 -10.04 -5.92 15.50
CA ASP A 113 -10.20 -5.63 16.92
C ASP A 113 -10.21 -6.91 17.79
N ASP A 114 -9.36 -6.93 18.81
CA ASP A 114 -9.55 -7.76 19.99
C ASP A 114 -9.61 -6.86 21.23
N SER A 115 -10.24 -7.32 22.29
CA SER A 115 -10.57 -6.51 23.47
C SER A 115 -9.36 -5.91 24.21
N ASP A 116 -8.15 -6.36 23.91
CA ASP A 116 -6.93 -6.03 24.66
C ASP A 116 -5.92 -5.20 23.88
N THR A 117 -6.02 -5.15 22.55
CA THR A 117 -5.12 -4.38 21.67
C THR A 117 -5.89 -3.64 20.58
N PRO A 118 -5.53 -2.37 20.28
CA PRO A 118 -6.14 -1.65 19.17
C PRO A 118 -5.98 -2.42 17.86
N PRO A 119 -6.96 -2.33 16.93
CA PRO A 119 -6.82 -2.91 15.60
C PRO A 119 -5.58 -2.33 14.91
N HIS A 120 -4.88 -3.15 14.13
CA HIS A 120 -3.81 -2.74 13.25
C HIS A 120 -4.20 -3.07 11.81
N LEU A 121 -4.55 -2.04 11.06
CA LEU A 121 -5.25 -2.16 9.77
C LEU A 121 -4.34 -2.44 8.59
N GLY A 122 -3.05 -2.62 8.83
CA GLY A 122 -2.04 -2.99 7.86
C GLY A 122 -1.02 -3.97 8.42
N VAL A 123 0.10 -4.09 7.76
CA VAL A 123 1.28 -4.83 8.21
C VAL A 123 2.47 -3.89 8.28
N ASP A 124 3.28 -4.00 9.33
CA ASP A 124 4.50 -3.24 9.50
C ASP A 124 5.73 -4.11 9.25
N PHE A 125 6.53 -3.70 8.26
CA PHE A 125 7.81 -4.29 7.93
C PHE A 125 8.93 -3.46 8.56
N ALA A 126 9.61 -4.00 9.57
CA ALA A 126 10.81 -3.39 10.11
C ALA A 126 11.95 -3.45 9.07
N ALA A 127 12.40 -2.29 8.63
CA ALA A 127 13.44 -2.15 7.63
C ALA A 127 14.29 -0.90 7.89
N ALA A 128 15.52 -0.87 7.40
CA ALA A 128 16.38 0.28 7.55
C ALA A 128 15.81 1.51 6.83
N GLY A 129 15.98 2.70 7.41
CA GLY A 129 15.67 3.96 6.73
C GLY A 129 16.43 4.06 5.41
N GLY A 130 15.76 4.52 4.36
CA GLY A 130 16.33 4.58 3.03
C GLY A 130 16.17 3.31 2.18
N THR A 131 15.66 2.22 2.73
CA THR A 131 15.32 1.01 1.95
C THR A 131 14.29 1.37 0.88
N PRO A 132 14.51 1.00 -0.41
CA PRO A 132 13.54 1.27 -1.46
C PRO A 132 12.20 0.59 -1.20
N VAL A 133 11.11 1.34 -1.36
CA VAL A 133 9.74 0.86 -1.35
C VAL A 133 9.25 0.74 -2.77
N GLN A 134 8.78 -0.44 -3.16
CA GLN A 134 8.34 -0.77 -4.52
C GLN A 134 6.81 -0.91 -4.59
N ALA A 135 6.25 -0.63 -5.76
CA ALA A 135 4.85 -0.93 -6.03
C ALA A 135 4.61 -2.44 -6.00
N ALA A 136 3.73 -2.91 -5.14
CA ALA A 136 3.40 -4.32 -5.02
C ALA A 136 2.73 -4.88 -6.27
N GLN A 137 2.08 -4.02 -7.05
CA GLN A 137 1.48 -4.32 -8.36
C GLN A 137 1.39 -3.03 -9.19
N SER A 138 1.32 -3.18 -10.51
CA SER A 138 1.06 -2.07 -11.44
C SER A 138 -0.25 -1.35 -11.11
N GLY A 139 -0.30 -0.05 -11.33
CA GLY A 139 -1.49 0.73 -11.02
C GLY A 139 -1.31 2.21 -11.28
N VAL A 140 -2.27 2.99 -10.81
CA VAL A 140 -2.25 4.45 -10.85
C VAL A 140 -2.16 5.00 -9.44
N VAL A 141 -1.26 5.96 -9.23
CA VAL A 141 -1.14 6.67 -7.96
C VAL A 141 -2.36 7.57 -7.77
N THR A 142 -3.17 7.27 -6.78
CA THR A 142 -4.38 8.04 -6.45
C THR A 142 -4.20 9.04 -5.33
N GLN A 143 -3.22 8.80 -4.46
CA GLN A 143 -2.83 9.73 -3.40
C GLN A 143 -1.31 9.65 -3.22
N ALA A 144 -0.68 10.80 -3.02
CA ALA A 144 0.72 10.92 -2.62
C ALA A 144 0.87 12.23 -1.85
N GLY A 145 1.36 12.17 -0.64
CA GLY A 145 1.45 13.36 0.21
C GLY A 145 1.77 13.06 1.66
N TRP A 146 1.27 13.89 2.53
CA TRP A 146 1.52 13.85 3.95
C TRP A 146 0.23 13.97 4.75
N ASP A 147 0.10 13.19 5.82
CA ASP A 147 -0.80 13.42 6.94
C ASP A 147 -0.11 13.07 8.28
N ASP A 148 -0.73 13.46 9.39
CA ASP A 148 -0.09 13.32 10.71
C ASP A 148 -0.01 11.85 11.17
N ASP A 149 -0.90 10.99 10.70
CA ASP A 149 -0.93 9.57 11.05
C ASP A 149 0.06 8.76 10.18
N HIS A 150 -0.04 8.89 8.86
CA HIS A 150 0.75 8.09 7.91
C HIS A 150 2.13 8.69 7.59
N GLY A 151 2.36 9.97 7.94
CA GLY A 151 3.54 10.70 7.45
C GLY A 151 3.50 10.83 5.93
N TYR A 152 4.62 10.66 5.25
CA TYR A 152 4.63 10.55 3.79
C TYR A 152 4.03 9.21 3.37
N PHE A 153 3.05 9.26 2.48
CA PHE A 153 2.35 8.07 2.01
C PHE A 153 2.02 8.12 0.53
N VAL A 154 1.84 6.95 -0.06
CA VAL A 154 1.37 6.73 -1.44
C VAL A 154 0.21 5.75 -1.40
N THR A 155 -0.82 6.00 -2.19
CA THR A 155 -1.91 5.05 -2.44
C THR A 155 -1.95 4.73 -3.93
N ILE A 156 -1.96 3.46 -4.27
CA ILE A 156 -2.04 2.95 -5.64
C ILE A 156 -3.35 2.20 -5.81
N TYR A 157 -4.04 2.51 -6.89
CA TYR A 157 -5.21 1.77 -7.35
C TYR A 157 -4.83 0.79 -8.45
N HIS A 158 -5.17 -0.47 -8.25
CA HIS A 158 -4.88 -1.57 -9.15
C HIS A 158 -6.19 -2.01 -9.85
N GLY A 159 -6.59 -1.33 -10.91
CA GLY A 159 -7.81 -1.59 -11.64
C GLY A 159 -7.57 -1.82 -13.14
N ALA A 160 -8.62 -2.17 -13.86
CA ALA A 160 -8.56 -2.44 -15.30
C ALA A 160 -8.00 -1.28 -16.13
N ASN A 161 -8.22 -0.05 -15.67
CA ASN A 161 -7.72 1.14 -16.35
C ASN A 161 -6.24 1.47 -16.04
N ALA A 162 -5.64 0.82 -15.05
CA ALA A 162 -4.22 0.95 -14.77
C ALA A 162 -3.34 0.20 -15.78
N ALA A 163 -3.88 -0.86 -16.37
CA ALA A 163 -3.19 -1.62 -17.41
C ALA A 163 -3.40 -1.07 -18.83
N ALA A 164 -4.39 -0.20 -19.04
CA ALA A 164 -4.76 0.29 -20.38
C ALA A 164 -3.89 1.44 -20.89
N ASN A 165 -2.98 1.98 -20.08
CA ASN A 165 -2.12 3.09 -20.48
C ASN A 165 -0.72 2.63 -20.95
N ASP A 166 -0.50 1.33 -21.17
CA ASP A 166 0.79 0.81 -21.65
C ASP A 166 0.85 0.66 -23.18
N ASP A 167 -0.14 1.19 -23.89
CA ASP A 167 -0.14 1.23 -25.34
C ASP A 167 0.20 2.62 -25.85
N GLY A 168 1.49 2.89 -25.98
CA GLY A 168 1.93 3.91 -26.88
C GLY A 168 2.97 4.83 -26.45
#